data_81d45d54d6f8c45b7c0fc8db791d5ca4
#
_entry.id   81d45d54d6f8c45b7c0fc8db791d5ca4
#
_cell.length_a   1.000
_cell.length_b   1.000
_cell.length_c   1.000
_cell.angle_alpha   90.00
_cell.angle_beta   90.00
_cell.angle_gamma   90.00
#
_symmetry.space_group_name_H-M   'P 1'
#
loop_
_entity.id
_entity.type
_entity.pdbx_description
1 polymer ?
#
loop_
_entity_poly.entity_id
_entity_poly.type
_entity_poly.pdbx_seq_one_letter_code
_entity_poly.pdbx_strand_id
1 'polypeptide(L)'
;MSEHFDAIVVGAGPAGNAAAYTMAKAGLKVLQIERGEYSGSKNVQGAILYADALERIIPDFREDAPLERHVIEQRVWVLDDESCTGGTYRSADFSKPPYNRYTIIRSQFDRWFSQKVRDAGALVVCETTVLDLHMDGHRVVGVRTDREHGSVYADIVVLADGVNSLLARKAGFHEELKPRDVALAVKEIHFLPESTIEERFNVKGTEGVVIEMAGKITQGMVGTGFLYTNKESVTVGVGCLLSDFKKSGVAPYALLEQMKAHSAIQPLLAGGEMKEYTAHLIPEGGYKAIPAVYGDGWLMVGDAGMFVNAVHREGSNLAMTTGRLAAETVIDLKAQGKTMTAQNLARYRKALDESFVMKDLKKYKDVPDIMDRNRQFFTAYPNLVSQAAHTLLTVDGVDKKTKERSIRRKFTRARTTLGLFADAFRLWRAFE
;
A
#
# COMPACT_ATOMS: atom_id res chain seq x y z
N MET A 1 -15.95 1.03 38.37
CA MET A 1 -14.51 1.18 38.09
C MET A 1 -14.36 1.14 36.58
N SER A 2 -13.72 2.13 35.98
CA SER A 2 -13.40 2.11 34.54
C SER A 2 -12.44 0.95 34.27
N GLU A 3 -12.72 0.16 33.26
CA GLU A 3 -11.84 -0.95 32.87
C GLU A 3 -10.50 -0.42 32.37
N HIS A 4 -9.39 -1.01 32.85
CA HIS A 4 -8.03 -0.65 32.46
C HIS A 4 -7.38 -1.81 31.67
N PHE A 5 -6.74 -1.47 30.55
CA PHE A 5 -6.02 -2.38 29.67
C PHE A 5 -4.51 -2.13 29.73
N ASP A 6 -3.71 -3.12 29.38
CA ASP A 6 -2.28 -2.89 29.15
C ASP A 6 -2.07 -2.06 27.88
N ALA A 7 -2.87 -2.32 26.85
CA ALA A 7 -2.82 -1.58 25.59
C ALA A 7 -4.20 -1.41 24.95
N ILE A 8 -4.44 -0.26 24.34
CA ILE A 8 -5.54 -0.03 23.40
C ILE A 8 -4.95 0.12 22.01
N VAL A 9 -5.49 -0.62 21.03
CA VAL A 9 -5.13 -0.51 19.60
C VAL A 9 -6.31 0.08 18.86
N VAL A 10 -6.10 1.23 18.21
CA VAL A 10 -7.15 1.93 17.46
C VAL A 10 -7.02 1.60 15.97
N GLY A 11 -7.97 0.81 15.47
CA GLY A 11 -8.01 0.29 14.11
C GLY A 11 -7.63 -1.19 14.03
N ALA A 12 -8.37 -1.95 13.20
CA ALA A 12 -8.15 -3.36 12.97
C ALA A 12 -7.71 -3.66 11.50
N GLY A 13 -6.95 -2.76 10.90
CA GLY A 13 -6.20 -3.03 9.67
C GLY A 13 -4.94 -3.87 9.96
N PRO A 14 -4.10 -4.18 8.95
CA PRO A 14 -2.93 -5.05 9.12
C PRO A 14 -1.97 -4.61 10.21
N ALA A 15 -1.72 -3.31 10.36
CA ALA A 15 -0.84 -2.78 11.40
C ALA A 15 -1.43 -2.98 12.81
N GLY A 16 -2.71 -2.66 12.98
CA GLY A 16 -3.42 -2.83 14.25
C GLY A 16 -3.55 -4.30 14.62
N ASN A 17 -3.93 -5.17 13.67
CA ASN A 17 -4.02 -6.61 13.90
C ASN A 17 -2.65 -7.20 14.29
N ALA A 18 -1.57 -6.79 13.61
CA ALA A 18 -0.22 -7.22 13.95
C ALA A 18 0.19 -6.79 15.35
N ALA A 19 -0.10 -5.55 15.74
CA ALA A 19 0.19 -5.05 17.09
C ALA A 19 -0.64 -5.77 18.15
N ALA A 20 -1.96 -5.85 17.96
CA ALA A 20 -2.88 -6.46 18.92
C ALA A 20 -2.60 -7.96 19.10
N TYR A 21 -2.41 -8.71 18.00
CA TYR A 21 -2.08 -10.12 18.04
C TYR A 21 -0.78 -10.38 18.82
N THR A 22 0.28 -9.64 18.48
CA THR A 22 1.60 -9.85 19.09
C THR A 22 1.57 -9.57 20.60
N MET A 23 0.89 -8.49 21.02
CA MET A 23 0.73 -8.16 22.45
C MET A 23 -0.15 -9.17 23.19
N ALA A 24 -1.29 -9.56 22.61
CA ALA A 24 -2.20 -10.54 23.21
C ALA A 24 -1.53 -11.92 23.34
N LYS A 25 -0.80 -12.36 22.30
CA LYS A 25 -0.04 -13.61 22.33
C LYS A 25 1.04 -13.64 23.43
N ALA A 26 1.56 -12.48 23.82
CA ALA A 26 2.47 -12.33 24.96
C ALA A 26 1.75 -12.21 26.33
N GLY A 27 0.43 -12.35 26.38
CA GLY A 27 -0.39 -12.34 27.60
C GLY A 27 -0.78 -10.96 28.10
N LEU A 28 -0.62 -9.90 27.30
CA LEU A 28 -1.08 -8.56 27.67
C LEU A 28 -2.61 -8.45 27.52
N LYS A 29 -3.26 -7.70 28.39
CA LYS A 29 -4.68 -7.35 28.28
C LYS A 29 -4.86 -6.26 27.23
N VAL A 30 -5.27 -6.67 26.02
CA VAL A 30 -5.39 -5.79 24.85
C VAL A 30 -6.85 -5.52 24.49
N LEU A 31 -7.21 -4.25 24.27
CA LEU A 31 -8.44 -3.84 23.64
C LEU A 31 -8.12 -3.32 22.23
N GLN A 32 -8.74 -3.91 21.20
CA GLN A 32 -8.70 -3.40 19.84
C GLN A 32 -10.05 -2.84 19.45
N ILE A 33 -10.08 -1.60 18.92
CA ILE A 33 -11.31 -0.89 18.56
C ILE A 33 -11.33 -0.65 17.06
N GLU A 34 -12.40 -1.10 16.37
CA GLU A 34 -12.63 -0.93 14.95
C GLU A 34 -13.96 -0.21 14.69
N ARG A 35 -13.92 0.82 13.85
CA ARG A 35 -15.13 1.59 13.48
C ARG A 35 -16.05 0.87 12.49
N GLY A 36 -15.50 -0.06 11.72
CA GLY A 36 -16.24 -0.86 10.75
C GLY A 36 -17.07 -1.95 11.42
N GLU A 37 -18.04 -2.50 10.68
CA GLU A 37 -18.85 -3.64 11.09
C GLU A 37 -17.96 -4.86 11.44
N TYR A 38 -16.88 -5.03 10.68
CA TYR A 38 -15.83 -6.01 10.93
C TYR A 38 -14.50 -5.47 10.41
N SER A 39 -13.40 -6.06 10.85
CA SER A 39 -12.07 -5.73 10.37
C SER A 39 -11.97 -5.94 8.86
N GLY A 40 -11.65 -4.89 8.11
CA GLY A 40 -11.61 -4.92 6.66
C GLY A 40 -12.89 -4.48 5.94
N SER A 41 -14.02 -4.28 6.62
CA SER A 41 -15.28 -3.85 5.99
C SER A 41 -15.22 -2.53 5.24
N LYS A 42 -14.29 -1.66 5.61
CA LYS A 42 -14.04 -0.36 4.95
C LYS A 42 -12.71 -0.33 4.19
N ASN A 43 -12.03 -1.46 4.13
CA ASN A 43 -10.69 -1.56 3.58
C ASN A 43 -10.77 -2.38 2.30
N VAL A 44 -10.89 -1.69 1.21
CA VAL A 44 -11.27 -2.31 -0.04
C VAL A 44 -10.10 -2.43 -1.02
N GLN A 45 -8.89 -2.27 -0.52
CA GLN A 45 -7.73 -2.58 -1.33
C GLN A 45 -7.52 -4.10 -1.35
N GLY A 46 -7.73 -4.72 -2.49
CA GLY A 46 -7.06 -5.94 -2.84
C GLY A 46 -5.59 -5.64 -2.74
N ALA A 47 -4.83 -6.54 -2.25
CA ALA A 47 -3.44 -6.30 -2.00
C ALA A 47 -2.59 -7.49 -2.44
N ILE A 48 -1.32 -7.20 -2.63
CA ILE A 48 -0.30 -8.22 -2.63
C ILE A 48 0.17 -8.37 -1.19
N LEU A 49 0.05 -9.59 -0.68
CA LEU A 49 0.61 -9.98 0.61
C LEU A 49 2.04 -10.48 0.39
N TYR A 50 2.97 -9.88 1.09
CA TYR A 50 4.35 -10.35 1.17
C TYR A 50 4.47 -11.25 2.40
N ALA A 51 4.80 -12.53 2.17
CA ALA A 51 4.73 -13.59 3.17
C ALA A 51 5.60 -13.34 4.41
N ASP A 52 6.84 -12.86 4.24
CA ASP A 52 7.81 -12.68 5.32
C ASP A 52 7.27 -11.87 6.51
N ALA A 53 6.58 -10.77 6.23
CA ALA A 53 6.06 -9.90 7.29
C ALA A 53 4.98 -10.60 8.13
N LEU A 54 4.10 -11.38 7.52
CA LEU A 54 3.06 -12.13 8.22
C LEU A 54 3.62 -13.39 8.89
N GLU A 55 4.55 -14.08 8.26
CA GLU A 55 5.19 -15.28 8.79
C GLU A 55 5.94 -15.02 10.11
N ARG A 56 6.50 -13.83 10.28
CA ARG A 56 7.11 -13.39 11.54
C ARG A 56 6.11 -13.16 12.67
N ILE A 57 4.83 -13.04 12.36
CA ILE A 57 3.73 -12.81 13.32
C ILE A 57 2.97 -14.10 13.56
N ILE A 58 2.57 -14.78 12.47
CA ILE A 58 1.80 -16.03 12.44
C ILE A 58 2.54 -16.99 11.49
N PRO A 59 3.46 -17.82 12.01
CA PRO A 59 4.31 -18.68 11.17
C PRO A 59 3.55 -19.67 10.31
N ASP A 60 2.41 -20.12 10.78
CA ASP A 60 1.51 -21.12 10.15
C ASP A 60 0.37 -20.50 9.33
N PHE A 61 0.43 -19.23 9.02
CA PHE A 61 -0.66 -18.50 8.34
C PHE A 61 -1.12 -19.14 7.03
N ARG A 62 -0.23 -19.88 6.34
CA ARG A 62 -0.54 -20.52 5.06
C ARG A 62 -1.55 -21.66 5.18
N GLU A 63 -1.79 -22.16 6.38
CA GLU A 63 -2.71 -23.28 6.61
C GLU A 63 -4.18 -22.86 6.51
N ASP A 64 -4.51 -21.62 6.94
CA ASP A 64 -5.90 -21.17 7.05
C ASP A 64 -6.17 -19.73 6.62
N ALA A 65 -5.14 -18.95 6.25
CA ALA A 65 -5.35 -17.61 5.72
C ALA A 65 -6.11 -17.65 4.38
N PRO A 66 -7.05 -16.72 4.14
CA PRO A 66 -7.80 -16.64 2.88
C PRO A 66 -6.92 -16.05 1.77
N LEU A 67 -5.96 -16.86 1.34
CA LEU A 67 -5.04 -16.51 0.26
C LEU A 67 -5.73 -16.77 -1.08
N GLU A 68 -5.50 -15.87 -2.04
CA GLU A 68 -6.01 -16.01 -3.39
C GLU A 68 -5.00 -16.78 -4.26
N ARG A 69 -4.16 -16.10 -5.04
CA ARG A 69 -3.17 -16.72 -5.90
C ARG A 69 -1.75 -16.38 -5.47
N HIS A 70 -0.81 -17.32 -5.55
CA HIS A 70 0.60 -16.98 -5.35
C HIS A 70 1.17 -16.37 -6.63
N VAL A 71 1.91 -15.27 -6.50
CA VAL A 71 2.38 -14.48 -7.64
C VAL A 71 3.66 -15.07 -8.21
N ILE A 72 3.57 -15.61 -9.43
CA ILE A 72 4.71 -16.15 -10.17
C ILE A 72 5.24 -15.22 -11.25
N GLU A 73 4.44 -14.21 -11.62
CA GLU A 73 4.75 -13.34 -12.74
C GLU A 73 4.44 -11.88 -12.41
N GLN A 74 5.39 -11.01 -12.72
CA GLN A 74 5.25 -9.56 -12.63
C GLN A 74 5.41 -8.97 -14.03
N ARG A 75 4.41 -8.20 -14.49
CA ARG A 75 4.47 -7.42 -15.73
C ARG A 75 4.56 -5.94 -15.39
N VAL A 76 5.41 -5.23 -16.11
CA VAL A 76 5.48 -3.76 -16.06
C VAL A 76 5.16 -3.24 -17.45
N TRP A 77 4.05 -2.53 -17.57
CA TRP A 77 3.54 -2.01 -18.83
C TRP A 77 3.63 -0.49 -18.87
N VAL A 78 4.06 0.03 -20.01
CA VAL A 78 4.02 1.44 -20.36
C VAL A 78 2.99 1.60 -21.48
N LEU A 79 1.94 2.34 -21.18
CA LEU A 79 0.78 2.49 -22.05
C LEU A 79 0.75 3.89 -22.66
N ASP A 80 0.50 4.00 -23.96
CA ASP A 80 0.08 5.25 -24.61
C ASP A 80 -1.45 5.24 -24.83
N ASP A 81 -1.96 5.81 -25.92
CA ASP A 81 -3.41 5.86 -26.18
C ASP A 81 -3.95 4.49 -26.62
N GLU A 82 -3.19 3.69 -27.37
CA GLU A 82 -3.67 2.47 -28.03
C GLU A 82 -2.69 1.30 -27.90
N SER A 83 -1.44 1.54 -27.51
CA SER A 83 -0.41 0.51 -27.49
C SER A 83 0.20 0.31 -26.11
N CYS A 84 0.76 -0.89 -25.94
CA CYS A 84 1.42 -1.35 -24.73
C CYS A 84 2.84 -1.77 -25.05
N THR A 85 3.79 -1.25 -24.28
CA THR A 85 5.19 -1.68 -24.31
C THR A 85 5.60 -2.04 -22.89
N GLY A 86 6.37 -3.09 -22.70
CA GLY A 86 6.78 -3.44 -21.34
C GLY A 86 7.66 -4.65 -21.25
N GLY A 87 7.89 -5.07 -20.01
CA GLY A 87 8.66 -6.25 -19.67
C GLY A 87 7.87 -7.18 -18.77
N THR A 88 8.26 -8.45 -18.79
CA THR A 88 7.70 -9.50 -17.94
C THR A 88 8.83 -10.23 -17.25
N TYR A 89 8.66 -10.45 -15.94
CA TYR A 89 9.48 -11.38 -15.19
C TYR A 89 8.60 -12.51 -14.66
N ARG A 90 8.89 -13.75 -15.10
CA ARG A 90 8.25 -14.97 -14.62
C ARG A 90 9.36 -15.94 -14.20
N SER A 91 9.20 -16.58 -13.05
CA SER A 91 10.22 -17.48 -12.52
C SER A 91 9.60 -18.77 -11.99
N ALA A 92 10.18 -19.89 -12.35
CA ALA A 92 9.84 -21.19 -11.78
C ALA A 92 10.14 -21.27 -10.27
N ASP A 93 11.06 -20.44 -9.76
CA ASP A 93 11.33 -20.40 -8.31
C ASP A 93 10.15 -19.82 -7.52
N PHE A 94 9.37 -18.91 -8.12
CA PHE A 94 8.18 -18.38 -7.50
C PHE A 94 6.99 -19.35 -7.47
N SER A 95 7.10 -20.47 -8.21
CA SER A 95 6.15 -21.59 -8.17
C SER A 95 6.56 -22.68 -7.19
N LYS A 96 7.65 -22.50 -6.42
CA LYS A 96 8.10 -23.45 -5.40
C LYS A 96 7.69 -22.96 -4.00
N PRO A 97 7.06 -23.81 -3.18
CA PRO A 97 6.77 -23.43 -1.80
C PRO A 97 8.07 -23.40 -0.95
N PRO A 98 8.11 -22.57 0.12
CA PRO A 98 7.05 -21.68 0.53
C PRO A 98 6.97 -20.44 -0.38
N TYR A 99 5.74 -20.13 -0.83
CA TYR A 99 5.53 -19.01 -1.74
C TYR A 99 5.78 -17.67 -1.04
N ASN A 100 6.40 -16.73 -1.76
CA ASN A 100 6.82 -15.44 -1.22
C ASN A 100 5.70 -14.37 -1.22
N ARG A 101 4.82 -14.39 -2.24
CA ARG A 101 3.80 -13.37 -2.45
C ARG A 101 2.47 -14.01 -2.82
N TYR A 102 1.39 -13.41 -2.32
CA TYR A 102 0.03 -13.82 -2.64
C TYR A 102 -0.82 -12.60 -3.00
N THR A 103 -1.82 -12.79 -3.84
CA THR A 103 -2.93 -11.86 -3.90
C THR A 103 -3.93 -12.19 -2.81
N ILE A 104 -4.58 -11.18 -2.26
CA ILE A 104 -5.58 -11.31 -1.19
C ILE A 104 -6.73 -10.35 -1.42
N ILE A 105 -7.90 -10.71 -0.92
CA ILE A 105 -9.05 -9.80 -0.78
C ILE A 105 -9.05 -9.30 0.66
N ARG A 106 -8.80 -8.00 0.85
CA ARG A 106 -8.56 -7.39 2.17
C ARG A 106 -9.73 -7.54 3.12
N SER A 107 -10.96 -7.48 2.66
CA SER A 107 -12.14 -7.70 3.51
C SER A 107 -12.15 -9.10 4.14
N GLN A 108 -11.69 -10.11 3.42
CA GLN A 108 -11.57 -11.48 3.92
C GLN A 108 -10.31 -11.64 4.79
N PHE A 109 -9.18 -11.15 4.31
CA PHE A 109 -7.90 -11.27 5.00
C PHE A 109 -7.88 -10.54 6.35
N ASP A 110 -8.34 -9.29 6.39
CA ASP A 110 -8.36 -8.51 7.63
C ASP A 110 -9.33 -9.13 8.66
N ARG A 111 -10.47 -9.68 8.20
CA ARG A 111 -11.42 -10.42 9.05
C ARG A 111 -10.78 -11.65 9.66
N TRP A 112 -10.08 -12.46 8.85
CA TRP A 112 -9.33 -13.62 9.33
C TRP A 112 -8.25 -13.20 10.34
N PHE A 113 -7.47 -12.17 10.05
CA PHE A 113 -6.43 -11.70 10.96
C PHE A 113 -7.01 -11.19 12.28
N SER A 114 -8.13 -10.47 12.24
CA SER A 114 -8.84 -10.03 13.44
C SER A 114 -9.39 -11.23 14.26
N GLN A 115 -9.78 -12.33 13.62
CA GLN A 115 -10.15 -13.54 14.32
C GLN A 115 -8.93 -14.13 15.07
N LYS A 116 -7.76 -14.18 14.43
CA LYS A 116 -6.52 -14.58 15.11
C LYS A 116 -6.19 -13.70 16.32
N VAL A 117 -6.49 -12.39 16.23
CA VAL A 117 -6.34 -11.46 17.36
C VAL A 117 -7.26 -11.85 18.54
N ARG A 118 -8.53 -12.21 18.25
CA ARG A 118 -9.48 -12.70 19.26
C ARG A 118 -8.99 -14.02 19.89
N ASP A 119 -8.57 -14.95 19.04
CA ASP A 119 -8.08 -16.28 19.47
C ASP A 119 -6.82 -16.17 20.33
N ALA A 120 -6.01 -15.11 20.16
CA ALA A 120 -4.88 -14.79 21.00
C ALA A 120 -5.27 -14.16 22.36
N GLY A 121 -6.55 -13.86 22.59
CA GLY A 121 -7.08 -13.36 23.86
C GLY A 121 -7.33 -11.85 23.92
N ALA A 122 -7.18 -11.11 22.82
CA ALA A 122 -7.55 -9.70 22.79
C ALA A 122 -9.07 -9.51 22.74
N LEU A 123 -9.56 -8.45 23.40
CA LEU A 123 -10.93 -7.99 23.21
C LEU A 123 -10.99 -7.11 21.95
N VAL A 124 -11.68 -7.59 20.90
CA VAL A 124 -11.88 -6.82 19.67
C VAL A 124 -13.32 -6.34 19.58
N VAL A 125 -13.49 -5.01 19.55
CA VAL A 125 -14.79 -4.34 19.50
C VAL A 125 -14.93 -3.62 18.16
N CYS A 126 -15.89 -4.06 17.37
CA CYS A 126 -16.25 -3.45 16.07
C CYS A 126 -17.40 -2.46 16.24
N GLU A 127 -17.76 -1.75 15.13
CA GLU A 127 -18.82 -0.72 15.10
C GLU A 127 -18.67 0.32 16.22
N THR A 128 -17.40 0.67 16.54
CA THR A 128 -17.10 1.59 17.61
C THR A 128 -16.03 2.58 17.14
N THR A 129 -16.38 3.86 17.16
CA THR A 129 -15.50 4.93 16.71
C THR A 129 -14.78 5.56 17.90
N VAL A 130 -13.45 5.58 17.84
CA VAL A 130 -12.67 6.39 18.78
C VAL A 130 -12.73 7.84 18.36
N LEU A 131 -13.28 8.69 19.21
CA LEU A 131 -13.50 10.12 18.95
C LEU A 131 -12.35 11.01 19.41
N ASP A 132 -11.69 10.63 20.51
CA ASP A 132 -10.63 11.42 21.15
C ASP A 132 -9.65 10.52 21.92
N LEU A 133 -8.47 11.07 22.15
CA LEU A 133 -7.52 10.55 23.13
C LEU A 133 -7.78 11.19 24.51
N HIS A 134 -7.72 10.36 25.56
CA HIS A 134 -7.67 10.89 26.93
C HIS A 134 -6.23 11.29 27.26
N MET A 135 -6.08 12.53 27.69
CA MET A 135 -4.79 13.12 28.04
C MET A 135 -4.70 13.37 29.54
N ASP A 136 -3.58 13.01 30.14
CA ASP A 136 -3.16 13.50 31.46
C ASP A 136 -1.89 14.34 31.27
N GLY A 137 -2.06 15.65 31.28
CA GLY A 137 -1.03 16.58 30.81
C GLY A 137 -0.66 16.33 29.34
N HIS A 138 0.56 15.87 29.10
CA HIS A 138 1.07 15.52 27.77
C HIS A 138 1.00 14.03 27.45
N ARG A 139 0.57 13.21 28.42
CA ARG A 139 0.54 11.77 28.28
C ARG A 139 -0.84 11.30 27.82
N VAL A 140 -0.86 10.42 26.82
CA VAL A 140 -2.05 9.65 26.47
C VAL A 140 -2.27 8.55 27.51
N VAL A 141 -3.47 8.50 28.08
CA VAL A 141 -3.84 7.53 29.12
C VAL A 141 -5.05 6.68 28.75
N GLY A 142 -5.59 6.87 27.57
CA GLY A 142 -6.76 6.12 27.08
C GLY A 142 -7.43 6.78 25.90
N VAL A 143 -8.66 6.36 25.63
CA VAL A 143 -9.48 6.84 24.52
C VAL A 143 -10.92 7.08 24.94
N ARG A 144 -11.62 7.98 24.23
CA ARG A 144 -13.06 8.19 24.30
C ARG A 144 -13.69 7.70 22.99
N THR A 145 -14.68 6.82 23.11
CA THR A 145 -15.44 6.28 21.98
C THR A 145 -16.81 6.95 21.85
N ASP A 146 -17.53 6.62 20.78
CA ASP A 146 -18.92 7.02 20.50
C ASP A 146 -19.96 6.24 21.32
N ARG A 147 -19.52 5.30 22.17
CA ARG A 147 -20.44 4.53 23.04
C ARG A 147 -20.81 5.33 24.28
N GLU A 148 -21.99 5.03 24.85
CA GLU A 148 -22.39 5.53 26.15
C GLU A 148 -21.34 5.05 27.21
N HIS A 149 -20.87 5.97 28.04
CA HIS A 149 -19.77 5.72 28.98
C HIS A 149 -18.47 5.19 28.33
N GLY A 150 -18.23 5.57 27.05
CA GLY A 150 -17.18 5.02 26.20
C GLY A 150 -15.75 5.51 26.50
N SER A 151 -15.47 5.93 27.74
CA SER A 151 -14.11 6.23 28.21
C SER A 151 -13.39 4.99 28.66
N VAL A 152 -12.26 4.65 28.03
CA VAL A 152 -11.43 3.47 28.35
C VAL A 152 -9.99 3.89 28.55
N TYR A 153 -9.32 3.30 29.53
CA TYR A 153 -7.97 3.66 29.94
C TYR A 153 -6.98 2.53 29.69
N ALA A 154 -5.73 2.89 29.38
CA ALA A 154 -4.65 1.93 29.19
C ALA A 154 -3.28 2.55 29.51
N ASP A 155 -2.29 1.71 29.68
CA ASP A 155 -0.89 2.15 29.84
C ASP A 155 -0.35 2.74 28.54
N ILE A 156 -0.83 2.24 27.38
CA ILE A 156 -0.44 2.73 26.05
C ILE A 156 -1.59 2.67 25.04
N VAL A 157 -1.61 3.62 24.10
CA VAL A 157 -2.50 3.62 22.94
C VAL A 157 -1.68 3.50 21.66
N VAL A 158 -1.98 2.50 20.83
CA VAL A 158 -1.38 2.29 19.51
C VAL A 158 -2.33 2.85 18.45
N LEU A 159 -1.90 3.90 17.75
CA LEU A 159 -2.65 4.55 16.69
C LEU A 159 -2.40 3.81 15.37
N ALA A 160 -3.41 3.07 14.91
CA ALA A 160 -3.43 2.29 13.67
C ALA A 160 -4.65 2.64 12.81
N ASP A 161 -5.12 3.89 12.90
CA ASP A 161 -6.36 4.42 12.30
C ASP A 161 -6.24 4.78 10.81
N GLY A 162 -5.16 4.34 10.17
CA GLY A 162 -4.93 4.43 8.73
C GLY A 162 -4.50 5.83 8.28
N VAL A 163 -4.42 6.02 6.96
CA VAL A 163 -3.84 7.21 6.33
C VAL A 163 -4.47 8.53 6.78
N ASN A 164 -5.77 8.54 7.10
CA ASN A 164 -6.44 9.75 7.56
C ASN A 164 -5.91 10.24 8.93
N SER A 165 -5.40 9.35 9.76
CA SER A 165 -4.74 9.64 11.05
C SER A 165 -5.47 10.69 11.87
N LEU A 166 -6.82 10.55 11.96
CA LEU A 166 -7.69 11.59 12.51
C LEU A 166 -7.39 11.89 13.97
N LEU A 167 -7.09 10.86 14.76
CA LEU A 167 -6.78 11.02 16.18
C LEU A 167 -5.43 11.71 16.38
N ALA A 168 -4.41 11.29 15.64
CA ALA A 168 -3.08 11.88 15.74
C ALA A 168 -3.07 13.34 15.27
N ARG A 169 -3.84 13.67 14.21
CA ARG A 169 -4.00 15.05 13.74
C ARG A 169 -4.74 15.91 14.77
N LYS A 170 -5.83 15.41 15.33
CA LYS A 170 -6.60 16.10 16.37
C LYS A 170 -5.77 16.35 17.63
N ALA A 171 -4.90 15.42 17.99
CA ALA A 171 -3.98 15.54 19.13
C ALA A 171 -2.72 16.37 18.84
N GLY A 172 -2.52 16.82 17.59
CA GLY A 172 -1.34 17.58 17.18
C GLY A 172 -0.06 16.72 16.99
N PHE A 173 -0.18 15.38 16.92
CA PHE A 173 0.94 14.46 16.71
C PHE A 173 1.27 14.32 15.22
N HIS A 174 0.33 14.66 14.34
CA HIS A 174 0.48 14.64 12.90
C HIS A 174 -0.06 15.94 12.31
N GLU A 175 0.68 16.53 11.36
CA GLU A 175 0.18 17.69 10.61
C GLU A 175 -0.99 17.29 9.70
N GLU A 176 -1.71 18.31 9.17
CA GLU A 176 -2.71 18.09 8.13
C GLU A 176 -2.09 17.40 6.89
N LEU A 177 -2.82 16.43 6.34
CA LEU A 177 -2.37 15.71 5.14
C LEU A 177 -2.21 16.67 3.96
N LYS A 178 -1.01 16.76 3.44
CA LYS A 178 -0.73 17.55 2.24
C LYS A 178 -1.19 16.75 1.02
N PRO A 179 -2.00 17.30 0.11
CA PRO A 179 -2.47 16.56 -1.07
C PRO A 179 -1.36 15.97 -1.97
N ARG A 180 -0.15 16.48 -1.85
CA ARG A 180 1.03 15.96 -2.56
C ARG A 180 1.65 14.71 -1.89
N ASP A 181 1.34 14.46 -0.63
CA ASP A 181 1.90 13.39 0.17
C ASP A 181 0.97 12.17 0.25
N VAL A 182 -0.17 12.23 -0.44
CA VAL A 182 -1.14 11.14 -0.56
C VAL A 182 -1.61 10.96 -1.99
N ALA A 183 -1.84 9.72 -2.40
CA ALA A 183 -2.55 9.38 -3.63
C ALA A 183 -3.98 8.98 -3.31
N LEU A 184 -4.90 9.29 -4.23
CA LEU A 184 -6.23 8.69 -4.26
C LEU A 184 -6.22 7.56 -5.28
N ALA A 185 -6.44 6.35 -4.80
CA ALA A 185 -6.58 5.17 -5.63
C ALA A 185 -8.04 4.73 -5.70
N VAL A 186 -8.47 4.40 -6.91
CA VAL A 186 -9.77 3.77 -7.18
C VAL A 186 -9.55 2.42 -7.82
N LYS A 187 -10.39 1.45 -7.47
CA LYS A 187 -10.29 0.10 -7.99
C LYS A 187 -11.65 -0.57 -8.08
N GLU A 188 -11.68 -1.61 -8.89
CA GLU A 188 -12.78 -2.53 -9.04
C GLU A 188 -12.32 -3.97 -8.93
N ILE A 189 -13.23 -4.83 -8.49
CA ILE A 189 -13.11 -6.29 -8.55
C ILE A 189 -14.11 -6.79 -9.58
N HIS A 190 -13.59 -7.42 -10.63
CA HIS A 190 -14.36 -8.05 -11.69
C HIS A 190 -14.36 -9.56 -11.50
N PHE A 191 -15.53 -10.14 -11.24
CA PHE A 191 -15.70 -11.58 -11.18
C PHE A 191 -15.50 -12.19 -12.58
N LEU A 192 -14.68 -13.23 -12.65
CA LEU A 192 -14.41 -14.02 -13.84
C LEU A 192 -14.20 -15.47 -13.44
N PRO A 193 -14.70 -16.44 -14.23
CA PRO A 193 -14.43 -17.87 -13.97
C PRO A 193 -12.94 -18.16 -13.90
N GLU A 194 -12.55 -19.07 -13.02
CA GLU A 194 -11.17 -19.48 -12.81
C GLU A 194 -10.47 -19.89 -14.12
N SER A 195 -11.15 -20.72 -14.95
CA SER A 195 -10.63 -21.13 -16.26
C SER A 195 -10.33 -19.97 -17.20
N THR A 196 -11.20 -18.94 -17.18
CA THR A 196 -10.99 -17.71 -17.98
C THR A 196 -9.76 -16.94 -17.51
N ILE A 197 -9.54 -16.87 -16.20
CA ILE A 197 -8.33 -16.23 -15.63
C ILE A 197 -7.09 -17.03 -16.03
N GLU A 198 -7.14 -18.35 -15.91
CA GLU A 198 -6.02 -19.22 -16.27
C GLU A 198 -5.62 -19.09 -17.74
N GLU A 199 -6.59 -19.08 -18.64
CA GLU A 199 -6.37 -18.90 -20.09
C GLU A 199 -5.80 -17.53 -20.43
N ARG A 200 -6.43 -16.45 -19.92
CA ARG A 200 -6.03 -15.06 -20.25
C ARG A 200 -4.66 -14.68 -19.72
N PHE A 201 -4.32 -15.17 -18.54
CA PHE A 201 -3.08 -14.81 -17.87
C PHE A 201 -1.98 -15.88 -18.02
N ASN A 202 -2.30 -17.02 -18.66
CA ASN A 202 -1.38 -18.15 -18.84
C ASN A 202 -0.86 -18.66 -17.49
N VAL A 203 -1.74 -18.95 -16.57
CA VAL A 203 -1.49 -19.49 -15.23
C VAL A 203 -2.30 -20.74 -14.98
N LYS A 204 -1.98 -21.50 -13.93
CA LYS A 204 -2.67 -22.75 -13.57
C LYS A 204 -2.92 -22.81 -12.05
N GLY A 205 -4.09 -23.30 -11.68
CA GLY A 205 -4.44 -23.51 -10.27
C GLY A 205 -4.25 -22.25 -9.44
N THR A 206 -3.35 -22.30 -8.46
CA THR A 206 -3.10 -21.17 -7.55
C THR A 206 -2.04 -20.18 -8.04
N GLU A 207 -1.52 -20.31 -9.26
CA GLU A 207 -0.59 -19.33 -9.84
C GLU A 207 -1.28 -18.02 -10.17
N GLY A 208 -0.58 -16.90 -9.96
CA GLY A 208 -1.09 -15.56 -10.17
C GLY A 208 -0.13 -14.63 -10.89
N VAL A 209 -0.71 -13.56 -11.45
CA VAL A 209 -0.01 -12.51 -12.19
C VAL A 209 -0.36 -11.15 -11.61
N VAL A 210 0.66 -10.29 -11.54
CA VAL A 210 0.51 -8.86 -11.23
C VAL A 210 0.98 -8.06 -12.43
N ILE A 211 0.19 -7.07 -12.84
CA ILE A 211 0.52 -6.13 -13.91
C ILE A 211 0.54 -4.73 -13.31
N GLU A 212 1.67 -4.07 -13.39
CA GLU A 212 1.83 -2.66 -13.05
C GLU A 212 1.88 -1.82 -14.31
N MET A 213 1.19 -0.69 -14.29
CA MET A 213 0.99 0.13 -15.49
C MET A 213 1.35 1.59 -15.23
N ALA A 214 2.07 2.19 -16.18
CA ALA A 214 2.39 3.61 -16.18
C ALA A 214 2.11 4.21 -17.56
N GLY A 215 2.11 5.53 -17.67
CA GLY A 215 1.96 6.23 -18.93
C GLY A 215 0.65 7.00 -19.04
N LYS A 216 0.08 7.08 -20.25
CA LYS A 216 -1.08 7.94 -20.55
C LYS A 216 -2.36 7.59 -19.79
N ILE A 217 -2.46 6.40 -19.23
CA ILE A 217 -3.57 6.00 -18.35
C ILE A 217 -3.77 6.93 -17.15
N THR A 218 -2.75 7.67 -16.74
CA THR A 218 -2.84 8.65 -15.66
C THR A 218 -3.08 10.09 -16.17
N GLN A 219 -3.22 10.30 -17.46
CA GLN A 219 -3.38 11.62 -18.10
C GLN A 219 -2.29 12.63 -17.69
N GLY A 220 -1.06 12.16 -17.46
CA GLY A 220 0.09 12.97 -17.05
C GLY A 220 0.15 13.30 -15.56
N MET A 221 -0.78 12.82 -14.77
CA MET A 221 -0.69 12.85 -13.32
C MET A 221 0.39 11.88 -12.82
N VAL A 222 1.03 12.18 -11.70
CA VAL A 222 1.91 11.22 -11.02
C VAL A 222 1.06 10.13 -10.42
N GLY A 223 1.22 8.94 -10.96
CA GLY A 223 0.39 7.82 -10.56
C GLY A 223 0.65 6.58 -11.40
N THR A 224 -0.06 5.53 -11.10
CA THR A 224 0.09 4.23 -11.74
C THR A 224 -1.22 3.45 -11.75
N GLY A 225 -1.38 2.59 -12.76
CA GLY A 225 -2.42 1.57 -12.78
C GLY A 225 -1.90 0.23 -12.30
N PHE A 226 -2.79 -0.64 -11.91
CA PHE A 226 -2.49 -2.01 -11.51
C PHE A 226 -3.62 -2.96 -11.91
N LEU A 227 -3.26 -4.22 -12.14
CA LEU A 227 -4.18 -5.31 -12.32
C LEU A 227 -3.54 -6.58 -11.73
N TYR A 228 -4.31 -7.37 -11.03
CA TYR A 228 -3.85 -8.68 -10.54
C TYR A 228 -4.97 -9.68 -10.46
N THR A 229 -4.57 -10.95 -10.58
CA THR A 229 -5.49 -12.09 -10.59
C THR A 229 -5.77 -12.59 -9.18
N ASN A 230 -7.03 -12.89 -8.90
CA ASN A 230 -7.50 -13.66 -7.74
C ASN A 230 -8.02 -15.01 -8.23
N LYS A 231 -8.58 -15.86 -7.36
CA LYS A 231 -9.11 -17.17 -7.74
C LYS A 231 -10.21 -17.05 -8.79
N GLU A 232 -11.25 -16.29 -8.50
CA GLU A 232 -12.43 -16.12 -9.33
C GLU A 232 -12.71 -14.63 -9.64
N SER A 233 -11.68 -13.81 -9.63
CA SER A 233 -11.80 -12.39 -9.96
C SER A 233 -10.49 -11.80 -10.43
N VAL A 234 -10.60 -10.64 -11.05
CA VAL A 234 -9.47 -9.77 -11.38
C VAL A 234 -9.69 -8.43 -10.70
N THR A 235 -8.68 -7.94 -10.01
CA THR A 235 -8.69 -6.60 -9.45
C THR A 235 -7.99 -5.65 -10.41
N VAL A 236 -8.60 -4.53 -10.73
CA VAL A 236 -8.05 -3.48 -11.58
C VAL A 236 -8.21 -2.13 -10.89
N GLY A 237 -7.21 -1.27 -10.96
CA GLY A 237 -7.29 0.04 -10.34
C GLY A 237 -6.24 1.02 -10.86
N VAL A 238 -6.45 2.30 -10.53
CA VAL A 238 -5.53 3.40 -10.84
C VAL A 238 -5.47 4.35 -9.64
N GLY A 239 -4.28 4.83 -9.34
CA GLY A 239 -4.06 5.81 -8.29
C GLY A 239 -3.16 6.93 -8.76
N CYS A 240 -3.49 8.17 -8.39
CA CYS A 240 -2.68 9.34 -8.67
C CYS A 240 -2.62 10.25 -7.44
N LEU A 241 -1.61 11.13 -7.39
CA LEU A 241 -1.50 12.11 -6.31
C LEU A 241 -2.78 12.94 -6.20
N LEU A 242 -3.27 13.11 -4.98
CA LEU A 242 -4.49 13.90 -4.71
C LEU A 242 -4.32 15.35 -5.18
N SER A 243 -3.11 15.91 -5.12
CA SER A 243 -2.78 17.23 -5.66
C SER A 243 -3.01 17.32 -7.17
N ASP A 244 -2.79 16.23 -7.89
CA ASP A 244 -2.97 16.19 -9.35
C ASP A 244 -4.44 16.05 -9.72
N PHE A 245 -5.21 15.21 -9.03
CA PHE A 245 -6.66 15.16 -9.20
C PHE A 245 -7.30 16.54 -8.98
N LYS A 246 -6.88 17.26 -7.92
CA LYS A 246 -7.36 18.62 -7.66
C LYS A 246 -7.03 19.61 -8.77
N LYS A 247 -5.87 19.48 -9.42
CA LYS A 247 -5.44 20.37 -10.52
C LYS A 247 -6.09 20.02 -11.85
N SER A 248 -6.22 18.73 -12.16
CA SER A 248 -6.73 18.26 -13.44
C SER A 248 -8.26 18.36 -13.53
N GLY A 249 -8.96 18.29 -12.40
CA GLY A 249 -10.42 18.18 -12.37
C GLY A 249 -10.96 16.84 -12.87
N VAL A 250 -10.09 15.86 -13.15
CA VAL A 250 -10.49 14.52 -13.62
C VAL A 250 -11.11 13.76 -12.46
N ALA A 251 -12.29 13.21 -12.69
CA ALA A 251 -12.93 12.35 -11.71
C ALA A 251 -12.22 10.98 -11.64
N PRO A 252 -11.87 10.48 -10.44
CA PRO A 252 -11.12 9.22 -10.32
C PRO A 252 -11.78 8.02 -11.01
N TYR A 253 -13.11 7.91 -10.92
CA TYR A 253 -13.86 6.84 -11.61
C TYR A 253 -13.74 6.96 -13.15
N ALA A 254 -13.77 8.17 -13.69
CA ALA A 254 -13.63 8.39 -15.14
C ALA A 254 -12.22 8.00 -15.63
N LEU A 255 -11.20 8.25 -14.82
CA LEU A 255 -9.84 7.79 -15.10
C LEU A 255 -9.76 6.26 -15.15
N LEU A 256 -10.42 5.57 -14.22
CA LEU A 256 -10.47 4.10 -14.19
C LEU A 256 -11.22 3.55 -15.41
N GLU A 257 -12.38 4.14 -15.77
CA GLU A 257 -13.13 3.75 -16.98
C GLU A 257 -12.29 3.88 -18.25
N GLN A 258 -11.59 5.00 -18.39
CA GLN A 258 -10.67 5.20 -19.52
C GLN A 258 -9.56 4.15 -19.55
N MET A 259 -8.96 3.84 -18.40
CA MET A 259 -7.93 2.81 -18.30
C MET A 259 -8.46 1.43 -18.70
N LYS A 260 -9.64 1.05 -18.22
CA LYS A 260 -10.29 -0.23 -18.57
C LYS A 260 -10.60 -0.36 -20.06
N ALA A 261 -10.93 0.75 -20.72
CA ALA A 261 -11.21 0.79 -22.16
C ALA A 261 -9.96 0.64 -23.05
N HIS A 262 -8.75 0.71 -22.48
CA HIS A 262 -7.51 0.57 -23.23
C HIS A 262 -7.39 -0.82 -23.89
N SER A 263 -6.93 -0.87 -25.15
CA SER A 263 -6.84 -2.09 -25.99
C SER A 263 -6.06 -3.25 -25.35
N ALA A 264 -5.09 -2.97 -24.49
CA ALA A 264 -4.33 -3.99 -23.76
C ALA A 264 -5.01 -4.47 -22.47
N ILE A 265 -5.98 -3.73 -21.94
CA ILE A 265 -6.62 -4.01 -20.65
C ILE A 265 -8.01 -4.59 -20.86
N GLN A 266 -8.80 -4.00 -21.73
CA GLN A 266 -10.18 -4.39 -22.00
C GLN A 266 -10.35 -5.91 -22.25
N PRO A 267 -9.49 -6.59 -23.06
CA PRO A 267 -9.62 -8.03 -23.29
C PRO A 267 -9.40 -8.87 -22.00
N LEU A 268 -8.59 -8.38 -21.06
CA LEU A 268 -8.35 -9.07 -19.79
C LEU A 268 -9.57 -9.05 -18.86
N LEU A 269 -10.44 -8.04 -19.00
CA LEU A 269 -11.64 -7.85 -18.20
C LEU A 269 -12.93 -8.29 -18.92
N ALA A 270 -12.86 -8.59 -20.23
CA ALA A 270 -14.03 -8.88 -21.06
C ALA A 270 -14.90 -10.00 -20.47
N GLY A 271 -16.22 -9.77 -20.38
CA GLY A 271 -17.18 -10.71 -19.77
C GLY A 271 -17.14 -10.76 -18.25
N GLY A 272 -16.29 -9.97 -17.61
CA GLY A 272 -16.24 -9.86 -16.15
C GLY A 272 -17.39 -9.02 -15.62
N GLU A 273 -17.99 -9.47 -14.51
CA GLU A 273 -19.02 -8.72 -13.78
C GLU A 273 -18.37 -7.91 -12.66
N MET A 274 -18.52 -6.57 -12.69
CA MET A 274 -18.04 -5.70 -11.62
C MET A 274 -18.86 -5.94 -10.34
N LYS A 275 -18.20 -6.39 -9.28
CA LYS A 275 -18.82 -6.73 -7.99
C LYS A 275 -18.55 -5.67 -6.92
N GLU A 276 -17.47 -4.94 -7.04
CA GLU A 276 -17.04 -4.02 -6.00
C GLU A 276 -16.29 -2.84 -6.62
N TYR A 277 -16.62 -1.63 -6.17
CA TYR A 277 -15.89 -0.39 -6.48
C TYR A 277 -15.53 0.32 -5.20
N THR A 278 -14.31 0.84 -5.12
CA THR A 278 -13.86 1.58 -3.95
C THR A 278 -12.82 2.64 -4.26
N ALA A 279 -12.75 3.63 -3.38
CA ALA A 279 -11.74 4.67 -3.39
C ALA A 279 -11.05 4.76 -2.02
N HIS A 280 -9.74 4.88 -2.02
CA HIS A 280 -8.94 4.96 -0.80
C HIS A 280 -7.75 5.88 -0.98
N LEU A 281 -7.39 6.61 0.10
CA LEU A 281 -6.14 7.35 0.15
C LEU A 281 -4.99 6.42 0.52
N ILE A 282 -3.82 6.65 -0.08
CA ILE A 282 -2.58 5.91 0.17
C ILE A 282 -1.49 6.92 0.48
N PRO A 283 -0.64 6.70 1.51
CA PRO A 283 0.55 7.52 1.74
C PRO A 283 1.53 7.43 0.56
N GLU A 284 1.96 8.59 0.06
CA GLU A 284 2.91 8.69 -1.06
C GLU A 284 4.08 9.66 -0.77
N GLY A 285 4.07 10.32 0.38
CA GLY A 285 5.08 11.31 0.76
C GLY A 285 6.44 10.71 1.14
N GLY A 286 6.51 9.38 1.31
CA GLY A 286 7.73 8.65 1.66
C GLY A 286 8.35 9.10 2.98
N TYR A 287 9.66 8.92 3.11
CA TYR A 287 10.42 9.19 4.34
C TYR A 287 10.20 10.59 4.94
N LYS A 288 10.09 11.61 4.07
CA LYS A 288 9.97 13.03 4.49
C LYS A 288 8.60 13.38 5.06
N ALA A 289 7.60 12.53 4.84
CA ALA A 289 6.24 12.74 5.34
C ALA A 289 5.95 11.99 6.65
N ILE A 290 6.92 11.20 7.16
CA ILE A 290 6.75 10.45 8.41
C ILE A 290 6.70 11.43 9.58
N PRO A 291 5.60 11.43 10.39
CA PRO A 291 5.47 12.29 11.55
C PRO A 291 6.26 11.76 12.76
N ALA A 292 6.07 12.37 13.93
CA ALA A 292 6.43 11.73 15.18
C ALA A 292 5.64 10.42 15.32
N VAL A 293 6.32 9.31 15.62
CA VAL A 293 5.70 7.96 15.66
C VAL A 293 5.58 7.40 17.08
N TYR A 294 5.97 8.18 18.07
CA TYR A 294 5.84 7.84 19.50
C TYR A 294 5.84 9.09 20.38
N GLY A 295 5.30 8.96 21.55
CA GLY A 295 5.31 9.97 22.60
C GLY A 295 4.88 9.35 23.94
N ASP A 296 4.60 10.18 24.94
CA ASP A 296 4.18 9.69 26.26
C ASP A 296 2.81 8.98 26.16
N GLY A 297 2.82 7.65 26.36
CA GLY A 297 1.62 6.82 26.35
C GLY A 297 1.08 6.48 24.96
N TRP A 298 1.80 6.73 23.86
CA TRP A 298 1.30 6.39 22.53
C TRP A 298 2.40 5.99 21.52
N LEU A 299 2.00 5.15 20.56
CA LEU A 299 2.76 4.75 19.38
C LEU A 299 1.88 4.89 18.13
N MET A 300 2.52 5.10 16.96
CA MET A 300 1.84 5.17 15.68
C MET A 300 2.42 4.14 14.70
N VAL A 301 1.55 3.42 13.98
CA VAL A 301 1.93 2.30 13.12
C VAL A 301 1.20 2.35 11.76
N GLY A 302 1.75 1.70 10.75
CA GLY A 302 1.16 1.57 9.43
C GLY A 302 0.96 2.92 8.73
N ASP A 303 -0.11 3.04 7.97
CA ASP A 303 -0.42 4.22 7.17
C ASP A 303 -0.66 5.47 8.03
N ALA A 304 -1.06 5.32 9.30
CA ALA A 304 -1.18 6.45 10.22
C ALA A 304 0.18 7.15 10.44
N GLY A 305 1.28 6.39 10.42
CA GLY A 305 2.65 6.89 10.44
C GLY A 305 3.26 7.13 9.06
N MET A 306 2.48 7.11 7.98
CA MET A 306 2.94 7.28 6.59
C MET A 306 3.93 6.19 6.12
N PHE A 307 3.88 4.98 6.70
CA PHE A 307 4.79 3.89 6.39
C PHE A 307 4.35 3.12 5.12
N VAL A 308 4.54 3.73 3.96
CA VAL A 308 4.32 3.13 2.65
C VAL A 308 5.52 3.39 1.76
N ASN A 309 6.03 2.34 1.12
CA ASN A 309 7.04 2.46 0.08
C ASN A 309 6.34 2.60 -1.28
N ALA A 310 6.11 3.83 -1.70
CA ALA A 310 5.45 4.17 -2.95
C ALA A 310 6.18 3.65 -4.19
N VAL A 311 7.52 3.52 -4.12
CA VAL A 311 8.35 3.06 -5.25
C VAL A 311 8.10 1.59 -5.56
N HIS A 312 8.04 0.75 -4.52
CA HIS A 312 7.79 -0.70 -4.65
C HIS A 312 6.34 -1.09 -4.37
N ARG A 313 5.46 -0.11 -4.07
CA ARG A 313 4.04 -0.30 -3.75
C ARG A 313 3.81 -1.27 -2.59
N GLU A 314 4.69 -1.18 -1.63
CA GLU A 314 4.67 -1.95 -0.41
C GLU A 314 4.03 -1.14 0.71
N GLY A 315 2.93 -1.64 1.24
CA GLY A 315 2.20 -1.02 2.35
C GLY A 315 1.87 -2.05 3.43
N SER A 316 1.27 -3.18 3.07
CA SER A 316 0.81 -4.18 4.04
C SER A 316 1.94 -4.80 4.85
N ASN A 317 3.09 -5.10 4.22
CA ASN A 317 4.27 -5.63 4.90
C ASN A 317 4.91 -4.59 5.84
N LEU A 318 4.97 -3.30 5.42
CA LEU A 318 5.44 -2.23 6.30
C LEU A 318 4.46 -2.03 7.47
N ALA A 319 3.15 -2.06 7.19
CA ALA A 319 2.12 -1.93 8.22
C ALA A 319 2.23 -3.04 9.27
N MET A 320 2.28 -4.30 8.87
CA MET A 320 2.44 -5.43 9.77
C MET A 320 3.76 -5.39 10.55
N THR A 321 4.86 -5.03 9.88
CA THR A 321 6.18 -4.92 10.53
C THR A 321 6.20 -3.82 11.57
N THR A 322 5.65 -2.63 11.27
CA THR A 322 5.59 -1.53 12.24
C THR A 322 4.69 -1.86 13.42
N GLY A 323 3.56 -2.53 13.19
CA GLY A 323 2.68 -3.03 14.25
C GLY A 323 3.37 -4.03 15.17
N ARG A 324 4.09 -5.01 14.60
CA ARG A 324 4.88 -5.99 15.35
C ARG A 324 5.98 -5.33 16.19
N LEU A 325 6.77 -4.44 15.60
CA LEU A 325 7.86 -3.73 16.31
C LEU A 325 7.33 -2.86 17.45
N ALA A 326 6.17 -2.21 17.26
CA ALA A 326 5.50 -1.47 18.34
C ALA A 326 5.10 -2.40 19.48
N ALA A 327 4.49 -3.55 19.17
CA ALA A 327 4.09 -4.55 20.15
C ALA A 327 5.29 -5.12 20.92
N GLU A 328 6.35 -5.52 20.21
CA GLU A 328 7.59 -6.03 20.82
C GLU A 328 8.19 -5.00 21.80
N THR A 329 8.19 -3.71 21.43
CA THR A 329 8.65 -2.63 22.30
C THR A 329 7.81 -2.54 23.58
N VAL A 330 6.48 -2.63 23.46
CA VAL A 330 5.57 -2.58 24.61
C VAL A 330 5.78 -3.79 25.53
N ILE A 331 5.85 -4.99 24.95
CA ILE A 331 6.08 -6.25 25.68
C ILE A 331 7.39 -6.16 26.49
N ASP A 332 8.48 -5.73 25.85
CA ASP A 332 9.78 -5.61 26.50
C ASP A 332 9.77 -4.59 27.66
N LEU A 333 9.08 -3.47 27.49
CA LEU A 333 8.95 -2.47 28.55
C LEU A 333 8.10 -2.98 29.72
N LYS A 334 6.99 -3.65 29.44
CA LYS A 334 6.13 -4.27 30.48
C LYS A 334 6.90 -5.35 31.25
N ALA A 335 7.63 -6.23 30.59
CA ALA A 335 8.45 -7.25 31.21
C ALA A 335 9.55 -6.66 32.13
N GLN A 336 10.04 -5.46 31.83
CA GLN A 336 11.02 -4.71 32.61
C GLN A 336 10.36 -3.84 33.74
N GLY A 337 9.03 -3.84 33.87
CA GLY A 337 8.30 -2.97 34.80
C GLY A 337 8.45 -1.47 34.50
N LYS A 338 8.74 -1.11 33.22
CA LYS A 338 8.94 0.27 32.82
C LYS A 338 7.64 0.91 32.36
N THR A 339 7.50 2.20 32.62
CA THR A 339 6.37 3.01 32.20
C THR A 339 6.48 3.40 30.71
N MET A 340 5.34 3.65 30.07
CA MET A 340 5.24 4.01 28.65
C MET A 340 5.52 5.52 28.40
N THR A 341 6.68 5.99 28.85
CA THR A 341 7.15 7.35 28.61
C THR A 341 7.79 7.48 27.23
N ALA A 342 7.81 8.66 26.66
CA ALA A 342 8.50 8.96 25.40
C ALA A 342 9.97 8.49 25.42
N GLN A 343 10.68 8.68 26.54
CA GLN A 343 12.05 8.21 26.71
C GLN A 343 12.17 6.69 26.55
N ASN A 344 11.28 5.91 27.14
CA ASN A 344 11.28 4.46 27.04
C ASN A 344 10.80 3.99 25.65
N LEU A 345 9.76 4.64 25.08
CA LEU A 345 9.20 4.33 23.79
C LEU A 345 10.08 4.74 22.60
N ALA A 346 11.13 5.54 22.83
CA ALA A 346 12.17 5.82 21.82
C ALA A 346 12.82 4.54 21.26
N ARG A 347 12.75 3.42 21.98
CA ARG A 347 13.18 2.09 21.52
C ARG A 347 12.43 1.65 20.26
N TYR A 348 11.14 1.99 20.14
CA TYR A 348 10.36 1.72 18.92
C TYR A 348 10.96 2.44 17.71
N ARG A 349 11.31 3.71 17.86
CA ARG A 349 11.97 4.46 16.77
C ARG A 349 13.31 3.81 16.39
N LYS A 350 14.10 3.38 17.36
CA LYS A 350 15.35 2.67 17.10
C LYS A 350 15.10 1.36 16.35
N ALA A 351 14.13 0.56 16.76
CA ALA A 351 13.76 -0.69 16.08
C ALA A 351 13.29 -0.44 14.63
N LEU A 352 12.53 0.63 14.39
CA LEU A 352 12.15 1.06 13.05
C LEU A 352 13.37 1.42 12.20
N ASP A 353 14.29 2.23 12.73
CA ASP A 353 15.49 2.68 12.01
C ASP A 353 16.44 1.52 11.64
N GLU A 354 16.46 0.47 12.46
CA GLU A 354 17.23 -0.77 12.22
C GLU A 354 16.52 -1.73 11.25
N SER A 355 15.20 -1.58 11.06
CA SER A 355 14.40 -2.41 10.17
C SER A 355 14.53 -2.05 8.68
N PHE A 356 14.08 -2.94 7.79
CA PHE A 356 13.99 -2.64 6.36
C PHE A 356 13.02 -1.48 6.09
N VAL A 357 11.99 -1.29 6.91
CA VAL A 357 10.98 -0.23 6.74
C VAL A 357 11.64 1.14 6.60
N MET A 358 12.42 1.55 7.60
CA MET A 358 13.06 2.87 7.57
C MET A 358 14.26 2.93 6.64
N LYS A 359 14.97 1.82 6.45
CA LYS A 359 16.10 1.76 5.52
C LYS A 359 15.64 2.00 4.08
N ASP A 360 14.57 1.32 3.66
CA ASP A 360 14.02 1.47 2.32
C ASP A 360 13.36 2.84 2.11
N LEU A 361 12.56 3.30 3.06
CA LEU A 361 11.97 4.64 2.98
C LEU A 361 13.03 5.73 2.90
N LYS A 362 14.12 5.61 3.66
CA LYS A 362 15.24 6.55 3.62
C LYS A 362 16.01 6.49 2.30
N LYS A 363 16.21 5.29 1.75
CA LYS A 363 16.84 5.10 0.44
C LYS A 363 16.07 5.85 -0.65
N TYR A 364 14.75 5.74 -0.66
CA TYR A 364 13.90 6.35 -1.69
C TYR A 364 13.35 7.74 -1.32
N LYS A 365 13.91 8.40 -0.31
CA LYS A 365 13.40 9.68 0.25
C LYS A 365 13.21 10.81 -0.78
N ASP A 366 13.98 10.81 -1.86
CA ASP A 366 13.97 11.87 -2.87
C ASP A 366 13.11 11.52 -4.10
N VAL A 367 12.68 10.25 -4.24
CA VAL A 367 11.88 9.79 -5.40
C VAL A 367 10.56 10.55 -5.55
N PRO A 368 9.75 10.78 -4.49
CA PRO A 368 8.51 11.54 -4.63
C PRO A 368 8.72 12.94 -5.21
N ASP A 369 9.73 13.68 -4.73
CA ASP A 369 10.06 15.01 -5.23
C ASP A 369 10.58 14.97 -6.68
N ILE A 370 11.35 13.95 -7.05
CA ILE A 370 11.88 13.79 -8.41
C ILE A 370 10.73 13.50 -9.37
N MET A 371 9.81 12.63 -9.03
CA MET A 371 8.64 12.29 -9.86
C MET A 371 7.70 13.49 -10.02
N ASP A 372 7.43 14.21 -8.95
CA ASP A 372 6.60 15.42 -9.00
C ASP A 372 7.19 16.52 -9.91
N ARG A 373 8.51 16.70 -9.90
CA ARG A 373 9.21 17.73 -10.71
C ARG A 373 9.49 17.32 -12.15
N ASN A 374 9.39 16.04 -12.48
CA ASN A 374 9.78 15.52 -13.79
C ASN A 374 8.62 14.80 -14.48
N ARG A 375 7.54 15.56 -14.76
CA ARG A 375 6.30 15.05 -15.37
C ARG A 375 6.50 14.36 -16.71
N GLN A 376 7.61 14.61 -17.42
CA GLN A 376 7.96 13.92 -18.65
C GLN A 376 8.05 12.40 -18.49
N PHE A 377 8.28 11.87 -17.28
CA PHE A 377 8.27 10.43 -17.01
C PHE A 377 6.87 9.82 -17.20
N PHE A 378 5.82 10.60 -17.00
CA PHE A 378 4.43 10.15 -17.13
C PHE A 378 3.78 10.60 -18.45
N THR A 379 4.41 11.49 -19.20
CA THR A 379 3.84 12.08 -20.42
C THR A 379 4.68 11.78 -21.66
N ALA A 380 5.86 12.36 -21.77
CA ALA A 380 6.67 12.31 -22.99
C ALA A 380 7.33 10.94 -23.21
N TYR A 381 7.95 10.37 -22.17
CA TYR A 381 8.70 9.11 -22.33
C TYR A 381 7.82 7.90 -22.65
N PRO A 382 6.65 7.69 -22.03
CA PRO A 382 5.74 6.62 -22.44
C PRO A 382 5.40 6.67 -23.93
N ASN A 383 5.06 7.84 -24.42
CA ASN A 383 4.74 8.05 -25.83
C ASN A 383 5.96 7.83 -26.75
N LEU A 384 7.14 8.31 -26.36
CA LEU A 384 8.36 8.11 -27.16
C LEU A 384 8.76 6.63 -27.25
N VAL A 385 8.65 5.88 -26.16
CA VAL A 385 8.95 4.44 -26.13
C VAL A 385 7.99 3.68 -27.04
N SER A 386 6.69 3.97 -26.96
CA SER A 386 5.67 3.37 -27.82
C SER A 386 5.92 3.69 -29.30
N GLN A 387 6.17 4.95 -29.64
CA GLN A 387 6.47 5.36 -31.01
C GLN A 387 7.77 4.74 -31.55
N ALA A 388 8.76 4.53 -30.70
CA ALA A 388 9.99 3.86 -31.09
C ALA A 388 9.73 2.37 -31.41
N ALA A 389 8.99 1.68 -30.55
CA ALA A 389 8.59 0.30 -30.77
C ALA A 389 7.77 0.16 -32.06
N HIS A 390 6.74 0.98 -32.26
CA HIS A 390 5.94 1.00 -33.48
C HIS A 390 6.81 1.20 -34.72
N THR A 391 7.72 2.20 -34.71
CA THR A 391 8.59 2.50 -35.84
C THR A 391 9.51 1.33 -36.19
N LEU A 392 10.10 0.65 -35.18
CA LEU A 392 11.01 -0.47 -35.41
C LEU A 392 10.30 -1.74 -35.87
N LEU A 393 9.10 -2.01 -35.32
CA LEU A 393 8.35 -3.24 -35.59
C LEU A 393 7.54 -3.17 -36.90
N THR A 394 7.22 -1.96 -37.38
CA THR A 394 6.57 -1.80 -38.70
C THR A 394 7.54 -2.18 -39.80
N VAL A 395 7.08 -3.06 -40.71
CA VAL A 395 7.81 -3.49 -41.92
C VAL A 395 7.12 -2.86 -43.15
N ASP A 396 7.72 -1.79 -43.66
CA ASP A 396 7.15 -0.91 -44.71
C ASP A 396 8.12 -0.59 -45.83
N GLY A 397 9.21 -1.36 -45.96
CA GLY A 397 10.23 -1.14 -46.99
C GLY A 397 11.26 -0.06 -46.63
N VAL A 398 11.07 0.68 -45.53
CA VAL A 398 12.06 1.65 -45.07
C VAL A 398 13.19 0.95 -44.30
N ASP A 399 14.43 1.29 -44.65
CA ASP A 399 15.61 0.70 -44.01
C ASP A 399 15.73 1.06 -42.52
N LYS A 400 16.37 0.19 -41.74
CA LYS A 400 16.50 0.32 -40.29
C LYS A 400 17.28 1.60 -39.91
N LYS A 401 18.31 1.98 -40.64
CA LYS A 401 19.10 3.20 -40.39
C LYS A 401 18.24 4.48 -40.47
N THR A 402 17.34 4.52 -41.42
CA THR A 402 16.38 5.62 -41.56
C THR A 402 15.38 5.64 -40.41
N LYS A 403 14.86 4.49 -40.02
CA LYS A 403 13.98 4.33 -38.84
C LYS A 403 14.67 4.78 -37.55
N GLU A 404 15.87 4.30 -37.27
CA GLU A 404 16.67 4.68 -36.08
C GLU A 404 16.95 6.19 -36.06
N ARG A 405 17.27 6.80 -37.18
CA ARG A 405 17.42 8.26 -37.29
C ARG A 405 16.12 9.00 -36.95
N SER A 406 14.99 8.48 -37.42
CA SER A 406 13.67 9.04 -37.11
C SER A 406 13.37 8.97 -35.61
N ILE A 407 13.60 7.83 -34.97
CA ILE A 407 13.45 7.63 -33.52
C ILE A 407 14.33 8.63 -32.79
N ARG A 408 15.63 8.68 -33.10
CA ARG A 408 16.57 9.61 -32.45
C ARG A 408 16.08 11.07 -32.58
N ARG A 409 15.56 11.48 -33.75
CA ARG A 409 15.01 12.83 -33.95
C ARG A 409 13.78 13.08 -33.04
N LYS A 410 12.88 12.10 -32.89
CA LYS A 410 11.72 12.23 -32.00
C LYS A 410 12.17 12.46 -30.54
N PHE A 411 13.12 11.67 -30.04
CA PHE A 411 13.68 11.84 -28.70
C PHE A 411 14.34 13.21 -28.52
N THR A 412 15.20 13.63 -29.48
CA THR A 412 15.93 14.92 -29.38
C THR A 412 15.03 16.14 -29.59
N ARG A 413 13.86 16.00 -30.28
CA ARG A 413 12.84 17.05 -30.33
C ARG A 413 12.06 17.19 -29.05
N ALA A 414 11.72 16.09 -28.41
CA ALA A 414 10.99 16.10 -27.16
C ALA A 414 11.86 16.56 -25.98
N ARG A 415 13.17 16.26 -26.03
CA ARG A 415 14.13 16.60 -24.97
C ARG A 415 15.52 16.76 -25.57
N THR A 416 16.25 17.80 -25.18
CA THR A 416 17.66 17.95 -25.63
C THR A 416 18.48 16.74 -25.19
N THR A 417 19.56 16.42 -25.92
CA THR A 417 20.45 15.30 -25.55
C THR A 417 20.97 15.43 -24.12
N LEU A 418 21.38 16.64 -23.71
CA LEU A 418 21.78 16.93 -22.33
C LEU A 418 20.61 16.71 -21.33
N GLY A 419 19.40 17.07 -21.73
CA GLY A 419 18.19 16.82 -20.93
C GLY A 419 17.91 15.34 -20.72
N LEU A 420 18.08 14.52 -21.77
CA LEU A 420 17.93 13.05 -21.65
C LEU A 420 18.97 12.45 -20.70
N PHE A 421 20.23 12.86 -20.79
CA PHE A 421 21.27 12.43 -19.85
C PHE A 421 20.97 12.90 -18.43
N ALA A 422 20.53 14.14 -18.25
CA ALA A 422 20.18 14.67 -16.93
C ALA A 422 19.01 13.92 -16.29
N ASP A 423 18.00 13.56 -17.08
CA ASP A 423 16.85 12.80 -16.61
C ASP A 423 17.24 11.36 -16.25
N ALA A 424 18.06 10.69 -17.07
CA ALA A 424 18.62 9.38 -16.76
C ALA A 424 19.47 9.39 -15.48
N PHE A 425 20.32 10.42 -15.32
CA PHE A 425 21.16 10.60 -14.13
C PHE A 425 20.31 10.86 -12.87
N ARG A 426 19.22 11.65 -12.97
CA ARG A 426 18.29 11.90 -11.86
C ARG A 426 17.60 10.61 -11.42
N LEU A 427 17.13 9.80 -12.38
CA LEU A 427 16.55 8.49 -12.08
C LEU A 427 17.58 7.59 -11.41
N TRP A 428 18.76 7.44 -12.00
CA TRP A 428 19.83 6.63 -11.42
C TRP A 428 20.13 7.04 -9.98
N ARG A 429 20.32 8.34 -9.73
CA ARG A 429 20.59 8.87 -8.38
C ARG A 429 19.43 8.68 -7.40
N ALA A 430 18.19 8.64 -7.90
CA ALA A 430 17.00 8.44 -7.07
C ALA A 430 16.91 7.00 -6.52
N PHE A 431 17.56 6.05 -7.23
CA PHE A 431 17.59 4.63 -6.86
C PHE A 431 18.92 4.19 -6.23
N GLU A 432 19.92 5.04 -6.16
CA GLU A 432 21.18 4.80 -5.45
C GLU A 432 21.06 5.11 -3.96
#